data_9ceddc03292d0c18e3f650f6fc2963f4
#
_entry.id   9ceddc03292d0c18e3f650f6fc2963f4
#
_cell.length_a   1.000
_cell.length_b   1.000
_cell.length_c   1.000
_cell.angle_alpha   90.00
_cell.angle_beta   90.00
_cell.angle_gamma   90.00
#
_symmetry.space_group_name_H-M   'P 1'
#
loop_
_entity.id
_entity.type
_entity.pdbx_description
1 polymer ?
#
loop_
_entity_poly.entity_id
_entity_poly.type
_entity_poly.pdbx_seq_one_letter_code
_entity_poly.pdbx_strand_id
1 'polypeptide(L)'
;MKDRPYTCGVDVAITALGRRWCPIVLARIKQGETGFAQLRRLIPGISDKMLSAALRDLIAAGFVRRSEVRQRPLEVRYALTEEGRRITPALAALNAWGEAFARGHGLTIVRTPGLETQRAGHRRRTAGRATGA
;
A
#
# COMPACT_ATOMS: atom_id res chain seq x y z
N MET A 1 -9.26 -18.51 -6.67
CA MET A 1 -8.04 -18.30 -7.48
C MET A 1 -7.50 -19.57 -8.15
N LYS A 2 -7.85 -20.75 -7.66
CA LYS A 2 -7.30 -22.03 -8.20
C LYS A 2 -8.10 -22.64 -9.34
N ASP A 3 -9.24 -22.08 -9.69
CA ASP A 3 -10.23 -22.76 -10.55
C ASP A 3 -10.07 -22.48 -12.05
N ARG A 4 -9.08 -21.68 -12.43
CA ARG A 4 -8.77 -21.40 -13.84
C ARG A 4 -7.27 -21.22 -14.06
N PRO A 5 -6.77 -21.54 -15.26
CA PRO A 5 -5.39 -21.20 -15.61
C PRO A 5 -5.22 -19.67 -15.77
N TYR A 6 -4.05 -19.19 -15.49
CA TYR A 6 -3.65 -17.80 -15.68
C TYR A 6 -2.73 -17.67 -16.90
N THR A 7 -2.82 -16.55 -17.60
CA THR A 7 -2.06 -16.35 -18.83
C THR A 7 -0.59 -15.98 -18.56
N CYS A 8 -0.33 -15.29 -17.43
CA CYS A 8 1.02 -14.87 -17.04
C CYS A 8 1.02 -14.40 -15.58
N GLY A 9 2.20 -14.06 -15.06
CA GLY A 9 2.35 -13.54 -13.70
C GLY A 9 1.60 -12.23 -13.45
N VAL A 10 1.43 -11.39 -14.47
CA VAL A 10 0.65 -10.15 -14.36
C VAL A 10 -0.83 -10.48 -14.12
N ASP A 11 -1.37 -11.48 -14.82
CA ASP A 11 -2.75 -11.93 -14.60
C ASP A 11 -2.98 -12.44 -13.18
N VAL A 12 -2.03 -13.22 -12.65
CA VAL A 12 -2.05 -13.66 -11.25
C VAL A 12 -2.03 -12.46 -10.29
N ALA A 13 -1.12 -11.51 -10.52
CA ALA A 13 -0.96 -10.34 -9.66
C ALA A 13 -2.22 -9.46 -9.62
N ILE A 14 -2.80 -9.15 -10.77
CA ILE A 14 -4.02 -8.37 -10.86
C ILE A 14 -5.17 -9.05 -10.13
N THR A 15 -5.29 -10.36 -10.30
CA THR A 15 -6.33 -11.16 -9.65
C THR A 15 -6.12 -11.20 -8.13
N ALA A 16 -4.89 -11.40 -7.68
CA ALA A 16 -4.55 -11.46 -6.26
C ALA A 16 -4.74 -10.13 -5.55
N LEU A 17 -4.38 -9.02 -6.20
CA LEU A 17 -4.54 -7.67 -5.65
C LEU A 17 -6.02 -7.23 -5.60
N GLY A 18 -6.86 -7.81 -6.45
CA GLY A 18 -8.30 -7.55 -6.43
C GLY A 18 -8.70 -6.21 -7.01
N ARG A 19 -9.71 -5.55 -6.39
CA ARG A 19 -10.31 -4.32 -6.88
C ARG A 19 -9.37 -3.11 -6.75
N ARG A 20 -9.73 -2.02 -7.43
CA ARG A 20 -8.99 -0.75 -7.48
C ARG A 20 -8.40 -0.30 -6.14
N TRP A 21 -9.19 -0.35 -5.06
CA TRP A 21 -8.76 0.18 -3.78
C TRP A 21 -7.78 -0.73 -3.04
N CYS A 22 -7.78 -2.04 -3.31
CA CYS A 22 -6.89 -2.98 -2.63
C CYS A 22 -5.41 -2.67 -2.81
N PRO A 23 -4.87 -2.51 -4.03
CA PRO A 23 -3.46 -2.13 -4.18
C PRO A 23 -3.15 -0.74 -3.63
N ILE A 24 -4.11 0.20 -3.69
CA ILE A 24 -3.93 1.55 -3.14
C ILE A 24 -3.83 1.48 -1.60
N VAL A 25 -4.72 0.76 -0.94
CA VAL A 25 -4.69 0.56 0.52
C VAL A 25 -3.41 -0.16 0.93
N LEU A 26 -3.05 -1.22 0.23
CA LEU A 26 -1.84 -1.99 0.49
C LEU A 26 -0.58 -1.13 0.40
N ALA A 27 -0.50 -0.25 -0.59
CA ALA A 27 0.61 0.68 -0.76
C ALA A 27 0.71 1.72 0.37
N ARG A 28 -0.38 1.97 1.10
CA ARG A 28 -0.42 2.92 2.23
C ARG A 28 -0.11 2.27 3.57
N ILE A 29 -0.33 0.97 3.72
CA ILE A 29 0.10 0.21 4.89
C ILE A 29 1.59 -0.10 4.71
N LYS A 30 2.44 0.84 5.12
CA LYS A 30 3.88 0.68 4.99
C LYS A 30 4.48 0.04 6.24
N GLN A 31 5.56 0.55 6.71
CA GLN A 31 6.24 0.04 7.90
C GLN A 31 5.43 0.35 9.17
N GLY A 32 5.24 -0.67 9.99
CA GLY A 32 4.54 -0.55 11.25
C GLY A 32 3.03 -0.75 11.13
N GLU A 33 2.34 -0.50 12.22
CA GLU A 33 0.91 -0.68 12.34
C GLU A 33 0.17 0.62 12.06
N THR A 34 -0.89 0.54 11.25
CA THR A 34 -1.67 1.69 10.80
C THR A 34 -3.13 1.52 11.21
N GLY A 35 -3.72 2.56 11.80
CA GLY A 35 -5.13 2.56 12.19
C GLY A 35 -6.06 2.89 11.03
N PHE A 36 -7.34 2.55 11.17
CA PHE A 36 -8.37 2.78 10.17
C PHE A 36 -8.51 4.27 9.79
N ALA A 37 -8.64 5.13 10.79
CA ALA A 37 -8.79 6.58 10.56
C ALA A 37 -7.57 7.19 9.88
N GLN A 38 -6.39 6.71 10.19
CA GLN A 38 -5.15 7.13 9.54
C GLN A 38 -5.12 6.73 8.06
N LEU A 39 -5.48 5.49 7.74
CA LEU A 39 -5.60 5.01 6.35
C LEU A 39 -6.58 5.85 5.55
N ARG A 40 -7.73 6.15 6.15
CA ARG A 40 -8.74 6.97 5.50
C ARG A 40 -8.22 8.36 5.14
N ARG A 41 -7.46 8.98 6.03
CA ARG A 41 -6.82 10.30 5.76
C ARG A 41 -5.74 10.21 4.69
N LEU A 42 -5.03 9.08 4.60
CA LEU A 42 -3.96 8.89 3.62
C LEU A 42 -4.46 8.59 2.21
N ILE A 43 -5.75 8.27 2.05
CA ILE A 43 -6.31 7.85 0.76
C ILE A 43 -7.46 8.80 0.38
N PRO A 44 -7.17 9.88 -0.37
CA PRO A 44 -8.21 10.81 -0.79
C PRO A 44 -9.30 10.11 -1.61
N GLY A 45 -10.55 10.41 -1.29
CA GLY A 45 -11.72 9.90 -2.00
C GLY A 45 -12.22 8.52 -1.57
N ILE A 46 -11.52 7.83 -0.66
CA ILE A 46 -12.03 6.55 -0.16
C ILE A 46 -13.09 6.77 0.93
N SER A 47 -14.20 6.02 0.84
CA SER A 47 -15.22 5.98 1.90
C SER A 47 -14.87 4.92 2.95
N ASP A 48 -15.52 5.01 4.12
CA ASP A 48 -15.40 3.98 5.16
C ASP A 48 -15.79 2.60 4.64
N LYS A 49 -16.85 2.54 3.84
CA LYS A 49 -17.33 1.30 3.23
C LYS A 49 -16.29 0.69 2.28
N MET A 50 -15.70 1.51 1.41
CA MET A 50 -14.67 1.05 0.47
C MET A 50 -13.39 0.62 1.18
N LEU A 51 -12.96 1.36 2.21
CA LEU A 51 -11.78 1.02 2.99
C LEU A 51 -11.99 -0.28 3.76
N SER A 52 -13.15 -0.44 4.41
CA SER A 52 -13.50 -1.68 5.12
C SER A 52 -13.52 -2.88 4.19
N ALA A 53 -14.10 -2.74 2.99
CA ALA A 53 -14.14 -3.81 2.00
C ALA A 53 -12.74 -4.17 1.49
N ALA A 54 -11.90 -3.17 1.19
CA ALA A 54 -10.53 -3.40 0.74
C ALA A 54 -9.69 -4.10 1.81
N LEU A 55 -9.79 -3.67 3.07
CA LEU A 55 -9.07 -4.31 4.18
C LEU A 55 -9.51 -5.75 4.38
N ARG A 56 -10.80 -6.02 4.28
CA ARG A 56 -11.34 -7.38 4.39
C ARG A 56 -10.80 -8.28 3.28
N ASP A 57 -10.77 -7.80 2.05
CA ASP A 57 -10.23 -8.53 0.90
C ASP A 57 -8.73 -8.78 1.05
N LEU A 58 -7.97 -7.78 1.50
CA LEU A 58 -6.53 -7.91 1.71
C LEU A 58 -6.18 -8.87 2.86
N ILE A 59 -6.98 -8.89 3.91
CA ILE A 59 -6.82 -9.86 5.01
C ILE A 59 -7.13 -11.28 4.52
N ALA A 60 -8.23 -11.45 3.78
CA ALA A 60 -8.60 -12.74 3.22
C ALA A 60 -7.55 -13.27 2.23
N ALA A 61 -6.92 -12.39 1.46
CA ALA A 61 -5.85 -12.73 0.53
C ALA A 61 -4.50 -12.98 1.20
N GLY A 62 -4.36 -12.69 2.50
CA GLY A 62 -3.15 -12.92 3.26
C GLY A 62 -2.08 -11.82 3.17
N PHE A 63 -2.41 -10.63 2.66
CA PHE A 63 -1.47 -9.50 2.53
C PHE A 63 -1.43 -8.61 3.76
N VAL A 64 -2.51 -8.56 4.53
CA VAL A 64 -2.69 -7.68 5.69
C VAL A 64 -3.17 -8.50 6.86
N ARG A 65 -2.69 -8.17 8.05
CA ARG A 65 -3.21 -8.70 9.31
C ARG A 65 -3.86 -7.58 10.11
N ARG A 66 -4.91 -7.91 10.81
CA ARG A 66 -5.62 -7.06 11.74
C ARG A 66 -5.24 -7.45 13.17
N SER A 67 -4.90 -6.47 14.00
CA SER A 67 -4.58 -6.69 15.42
C SER A 67 -5.43 -5.77 16.29
N GLU A 68 -5.90 -6.28 17.40
CA GLU A 68 -6.54 -5.48 18.44
C GLU A 68 -5.48 -5.13 19.50
N VAL A 69 -5.06 -3.85 19.54
CA VAL A 69 -4.00 -3.38 20.43
C VAL A 69 -4.55 -2.84 21.75
N ARG A 70 -5.85 -2.55 21.81
CA ARG A 70 -6.57 -2.09 22.99
C ARG A 70 -8.03 -2.51 22.89
N GLN A 71 -8.65 -2.91 24.02
CA GLN A 71 -10.03 -3.35 24.01
C GLN A 71 -11.02 -2.30 24.57
N ARG A 72 -10.55 -1.32 25.35
CA ARG A 72 -11.42 -0.29 25.92
C ARG A 72 -10.74 1.09 25.92
N PRO A 73 -11.06 1.98 24.97
CA PRO A 73 -11.86 1.73 23.76
C PRO A 73 -11.15 0.79 22.80
N LEU A 74 -11.93 0.12 21.95
CA LEU A 74 -11.36 -0.80 20.95
C LEU A 74 -10.46 -0.02 19.99
N GLU A 75 -9.21 -0.44 19.89
CA GLU A 75 -8.24 0.09 18.96
C GLU A 75 -7.70 -1.04 18.08
N VAL A 76 -7.90 -0.90 16.79
CA VAL A 76 -7.51 -1.87 15.77
C VAL A 76 -6.38 -1.31 14.92
N ARG A 77 -5.37 -2.14 14.64
CA ARG A 77 -4.26 -1.80 13.78
C ARG A 77 -4.15 -2.80 12.62
N TYR A 78 -3.66 -2.32 11.50
CA TYR A 78 -3.44 -3.08 10.29
C TYR A 78 -1.96 -3.04 9.93
N ALA A 79 -1.39 -4.17 9.60
CA ALA A 79 0.01 -4.30 9.23
C ALA A 79 0.17 -5.25 8.05
N LEU A 80 1.24 -5.09 7.29
CA LEU A 80 1.58 -6.02 6.22
C LEU A 80 2.01 -7.36 6.82
N THR A 81 1.56 -8.45 6.21
CA THR A 81 2.14 -9.77 6.40
C THR A 81 3.47 -9.86 5.65
N GLU A 82 4.18 -10.97 5.79
CA GLU A 82 5.36 -11.21 4.96
C GLU A 82 5.03 -11.19 3.47
N GLU A 83 3.92 -11.80 3.07
CA GLU A 83 3.45 -11.80 1.69
C GLU A 83 3.10 -10.37 1.21
N GLY A 84 2.47 -9.58 2.07
CA GLY A 84 2.19 -8.16 1.78
C GLY A 84 3.47 -7.34 1.60
N ARG A 85 4.52 -7.63 2.35
CA ARG A 85 5.82 -6.97 2.18
C ARG A 85 6.51 -7.34 0.87
N ARG A 86 6.34 -8.54 0.39
CA ARG A 86 6.92 -9.00 -0.89
C ARG A 86 6.40 -8.24 -2.10
N ILE A 87 5.14 -7.81 -2.09
CA ILE A 87 4.56 -7.05 -3.19
C ILE A 87 4.96 -5.56 -3.18
N THR A 88 5.47 -5.06 -2.08
CA THR A 88 5.80 -3.63 -1.91
C THR A 88 6.75 -3.09 -2.99
N PRO A 89 7.83 -3.77 -3.39
CA PRO A 89 8.69 -3.28 -4.47
C PRO A 89 7.97 -3.13 -5.80
N ALA A 90 7.07 -4.04 -6.13
CA ALA A 90 6.28 -3.97 -7.36
C ALA A 90 5.31 -2.78 -7.32
N LEU A 91 4.66 -2.54 -6.18
CA LEU A 91 3.77 -1.39 -6.00
C LEU A 91 4.54 -0.06 -6.08
N ALA A 92 5.75 -0.01 -5.53
CA ALA A 92 6.60 1.17 -5.63
C ALA A 92 7.00 1.47 -7.08
N ALA A 93 7.36 0.45 -7.84
CA ALA A 93 7.67 0.59 -9.27
C ALA A 93 6.44 1.03 -10.07
N LEU A 94 5.28 0.45 -9.79
CA LEU A 94 4.02 0.83 -10.44
C LEU A 94 3.64 2.28 -10.12
N ASN A 95 3.83 2.71 -8.89
CA ASN A 95 3.60 4.09 -8.47
C ASN A 95 4.52 5.07 -9.22
N ALA A 96 5.81 4.75 -9.34
CA ALA A 96 6.77 5.58 -10.07
C ALA A 96 6.40 5.71 -11.55
N TRP A 97 6.01 4.62 -12.17
CA TRP A 97 5.51 4.63 -13.55
C TRP A 97 4.26 5.50 -13.69
N GLY A 98 3.29 5.33 -12.79
CA GLY A 98 2.04 6.11 -12.77
C GLY A 98 2.28 7.60 -12.62
N GLU A 99 3.19 8.01 -11.74
CA GLU A 99 3.56 9.42 -11.57
C GLU A 99 4.19 10.02 -12.83
N ALA A 100 5.09 9.28 -13.47
CA ALA A 100 5.71 9.71 -14.72
C ALA A 100 4.68 9.82 -15.86
N PHE A 101 3.81 8.85 -15.98
CA PHE A 101 2.69 8.85 -16.94
C PHE A 101 1.76 10.05 -16.72
N ALA A 102 1.40 10.32 -15.48
CA ALA A 102 0.55 11.45 -15.12
C ALA A 102 1.18 12.79 -15.54
N ARG A 103 2.48 12.97 -15.30
CA ARG A 103 3.20 14.18 -15.73
C ARG A 103 3.19 14.33 -17.25
N GLY A 104 3.41 13.25 -17.97
CA GLY A 104 3.44 13.27 -19.43
C GLY A 104 2.07 13.52 -20.09
N HIS A 105 0.98 13.28 -19.38
CA HIS A 105 -0.40 13.39 -19.89
C HIS A 105 -1.23 14.48 -19.19
N GLY A 106 -0.60 15.33 -18.37
CA GLY A 106 -1.30 16.41 -17.69
C GLY A 106 -2.33 15.93 -16.64
N LEU A 107 -2.15 14.74 -16.08
CA LEU A 107 -3.03 14.21 -15.06
C LEU A 107 -2.59 14.68 -13.67
N THR A 108 -3.56 15.03 -12.84
CA THR A 108 -3.31 15.52 -11.48
C THR A 108 -3.37 14.37 -10.48
N ILE A 109 -2.34 14.27 -9.66
CA ILE A 109 -2.31 13.36 -8.51
C ILE A 109 -2.54 14.20 -7.25
N VAL A 110 -3.60 13.87 -6.50
CA VAL A 110 -3.86 14.52 -5.20
C VAL A 110 -2.82 14.02 -4.20
N ARG A 111 -1.98 14.93 -3.72
CA ARG A 111 -0.95 14.61 -2.75
C ARG A 111 -1.52 14.65 -1.34
N THR A 112 -1.17 13.65 -0.55
CA THR A 112 -1.56 13.59 0.86
C THR A 112 -0.45 14.22 1.71
N PRO A 113 -0.77 15.18 2.57
CA PRO A 113 0.22 15.74 3.50
C PRO A 113 0.88 14.65 4.34
N GLY A 114 2.19 14.69 4.49
CA GLY A 114 2.97 13.75 5.30
C GLY A 114 3.63 12.61 4.53
N LEU A 115 3.28 12.35 3.26
CA LEU A 115 3.98 11.36 2.44
C LEU A 115 5.35 11.85 1.92
N GLU A 116 5.53 13.15 1.84
CA GLU A 116 6.75 13.76 1.31
C GLU A 116 7.96 13.59 2.25
N THR A 117 7.72 13.55 3.55
CA THR A 117 8.76 13.39 4.57
C THR A 117 9.41 12.00 4.56
N GLN A 118 8.73 10.98 4.07
CA GLN A 118 9.28 9.63 4.01
C GLN A 118 10.23 9.42 2.82
N ARG A 119 10.06 10.17 1.73
CA ARG A 119 10.98 10.11 0.57
C ARG A 119 12.33 10.76 0.88
N ALA A 120 12.35 11.84 1.64
CA ALA A 120 13.57 12.53 2.04
C ALA A 120 14.45 11.71 3.01
N GLY A 121 13.84 10.92 3.89
CA GLY A 121 14.53 10.03 4.82
C GLY A 121 15.24 8.86 4.12
N HIS A 122 14.71 8.37 3.03
CA HIS A 122 15.31 7.25 2.29
C HIS A 122 16.53 7.69 1.46
N ARG A 123 16.52 8.92 0.92
CA ARG A 123 17.68 9.48 0.19
C ARG A 123 18.88 9.75 1.09
N ARG A 124 18.68 10.06 2.36
CA ARG A 124 19.78 10.34 3.31
C ARG A 124 20.52 9.09 3.79
N ARG A 125 19.89 7.91 3.75
CA ARG A 125 20.52 6.65 4.14
C ARG A 125 21.43 6.06 3.08
N THR A 126 21.20 6.36 1.80
CA THR A 126 22.03 5.89 0.69
C THR A 126 23.25 6.76 0.41
N ALA A 127 23.25 8.05 0.83
CA ALA A 127 24.36 8.95 0.66
C ALA A 127 25.48 8.77 1.70
N GLY A 128 25.25 8.03 2.77
CA GLY A 128 26.22 7.81 3.86
C GLY A 128 27.16 6.63 3.70
N ARG A 129 27.14 5.91 2.57
CA ARG A 129 27.97 4.73 2.36
C ARG A 129 29.03 4.84 1.28
N ALA A 130 29.31 6.05 0.78
CA ALA A 130 30.27 6.28 -0.31
C ALA A 130 31.56 6.99 0.12
N THR A 131 31.96 6.92 1.37
CA THR A 131 33.28 7.43 1.80
C THR A 131 33.91 6.46 2.80
N GLY A 132 34.65 5.52 2.26
CA GLY A 132 35.44 4.60 3.06
C GLY A 132 36.21 3.62 2.18
N ALA A 133 37.14 4.11 1.43
CA ALA A 133 38.26 3.33 0.95
C ALA A 133 39.52 4.17 1.15
#